data_415a87709238e0ac217f401dbb2cdf83
#
_entry.id   415a87709238e0ac217f401dbb2cdf83
#
_cell.length_a   1.000
_cell.length_b   1.000
_cell.length_c   1.000
_cell.angle_alpha   90.00
_cell.angle_beta   90.00
_cell.angle_gamma   90.00
#
_symmetry.space_group_name_H-M   'P 1'
#
loop_
_entity.id
_entity.type
_entity.pdbx_description
1 polymer ?
#
loop_
_entity_poly.entity_id
_entity_poly.type
_entity_poly.pdbx_seq_one_letter_code
_entity_poly.pdbx_strand_id
1 'polypeptide(L)'
;MLTIKRRILARFNFVLLTFLLLGATSMVMFYENPERLLEGEWEEQGWYFEKVEKSPLFQKQAVIHERIKDAAIAHLPPLKDGLWHFERMGEKNFIAYHEDKQYNWFLKGRGHILELRKNNQLVESFVIQKLDKDQLVLHLNLDIQTKGIARIVLKKGGKENYAKKI
;
A
#
# COMPACT_ATOMS: atom_id res chain seq x y z
N MET A 1 57.21 -17.13 -13.95
CA MET A 1 56.12 -16.57 -14.77
C MET A 1 54.73 -16.93 -14.25
N LEU A 2 54.50 -18.10 -13.65
CA LEU A 2 53.19 -18.55 -13.08
C LEU A 2 52.72 -17.75 -11.86
N THR A 3 53.60 -17.27 -11.00
CA THR A 3 53.28 -16.53 -9.76
C THR A 3 52.71 -15.13 -10.02
N ILE A 4 53.12 -14.46 -11.09
CA ILE A 4 52.63 -13.11 -11.47
C ILE A 4 51.20 -13.21 -11.99
N LYS A 5 50.88 -14.20 -12.82
CA LYS A 5 49.53 -14.44 -13.33
C LYS A 5 48.52 -14.72 -12.18
N ARG A 6 48.89 -15.49 -11.17
CA ARG A 6 48.04 -15.75 -9.98
C ARG A 6 47.76 -14.48 -9.16
N ARG A 7 48.73 -13.60 -9.00
CA ARG A 7 48.54 -12.33 -8.26
C ARG A 7 47.63 -11.36 -9.01
N ILE A 8 47.72 -11.30 -10.33
CA ILE A 8 46.87 -10.46 -11.17
C ILE A 8 45.44 -10.99 -11.12
N LEU A 9 45.23 -12.30 -11.24
CA LEU A 9 43.91 -12.93 -11.17
C LEU A 9 43.23 -12.72 -9.80
N ALA A 10 44.00 -12.83 -8.71
CA ALA A 10 43.48 -12.59 -7.36
C ALA A 10 43.04 -11.13 -7.15
N ARG A 11 43.79 -10.16 -7.69
CA ARG A 11 43.43 -8.74 -7.64
C ARG A 11 42.18 -8.46 -8.48
N PHE A 12 42.06 -9.06 -9.63
CA PHE A 12 40.89 -8.91 -10.49
C PHE A 12 39.62 -9.47 -9.82
N ASN A 13 39.71 -10.66 -9.22
CA ASN A 13 38.62 -11.27 -8.47
C ASN A 13 38.20 -10.42 -7.24
N PHE A 14 39.19 -9.82 -6.56
CA PHE A 14 38.90 -8.95 -5.42
C PHE A 14 38.17 -7.69 -5.86
N VAL A 15 38.56 -7.04 -6.95
CA VAL A 15 37.91 -5.87 -7.52
C VAL A 15 36.49 -6.22 -7.99
N LEU A 16 36.31 -7.36 -8.66
CA LEU A 16 34.98 -7.83 -9.10
C LEU A 16 34.07 -8.09 -7.91
N LEU A 17 34.56 -8.69 -6.84
CA LEU A 17 33.79 -8.97 -5.63
C LEU A 17 33.37 -7.69 -4.92
N THR A 18 34.25 -6.67 -4.86
CA THR A 18 33.91 -5.36 -4.29
C THR A 18 32.86 -4.62 -5.11
N PHE A 19 32.90 -4.68 -6.44
CA PHE A 19 31.86 -4.12 -7.30
C PHE A 19 30.51 -4.84 -7.13
N LEU A 20 30.51 -6.15 -7.01
CA LEU A 20 29.29 -6.94 -6.72
C LEU A 20 28.68 -6.59 -5.36
N LEU A 21 29.51 -6.44 -4.32
CA LEU A 21 29.07 -6.03 -2.99
C LEU A 21 28.50 -4.59 -2.99
N LEU A 22 29.17 -3.66 -3.64
CA LEU A 22 28.69 -2.27 -3.78
C LEU A 22 27.39 -2.20 -4.59
N GLY A 23 27.24 -2.99 -5.64
CA GLY A 23 26.01 -3.09 -6.42
C GLY A 23 24.85 -3.67 -5.60
N ALA A 24 25.11 -4.70 -4.81
CA ALA A 24 24.09 -5.30 -3.94
C ALA A 24 23.63 -4.35 -2.82
N THR A 25 24.56 -3.59 -2.21
CA THR A 25 24.21 -2.60 -1.16
C THR A 25 23.44 -1.41 -1.73
N SER A 26 23.76 -0.96 -2.95
CA SER A 26 23.01 0.13 -3.58
C SER A 26 21.57 -0.29 -3.88
N MET A 27 21.32 -1.52 -4.29
CA MET A 27 19.97 -2.04 -4.55
C MET A 27 19.08 -2.06 -3.29
N VAL A 28 19.66 -2.33 -2.13
CA VAL A 28 18.93 -2.32 -0.84
C VAL A 28 18.60 -0.90 -0.38
N MET A 29 19.45 0.09 -0.68
CA MET A 29 19.21 1.49 -0.28
C MET A 29 18.09 2.18 -1.07
N PHE A 30 17.71 1.68 -2.24
CA PHE A 30 16.62 2.23 -3.06
C PHE A 30 15.25 1.62 -2.75
N TYR A 31 15.17 0.67 -1.82
CA TYR A 31 13.88 0.12 -1.43
C TYR A 31 13.16 1.12 -0.52
N GLU A 32 12.22 1.86 -1.09
CA GLU A 32 11.39 2.80 -0.31
C GLU A 32 10.61 2.02 0.74
N ASN A 33 10.69 2.46 2.00
CA ASN A 33 9.96 1.83 3.09
C ASN A 33 8.45 1.98 2.85
N PRO A 34 7.70 0.88 2.71
CA PRO A 34 6.27 0.92 2.42
C PRO A 34 5.45 1.65 3.50
N GLU A 35 5.92 1.67 4.75
CA GLU A 35 5.28 2.44 5.81
C GLU A 35 5.34 3.95 5.52
N ARG A 36 6.50 4.45 5.04
CA ARG A 36 6.66 5.86 4.66
C ARG A 36 5.84 6.23 3.42
N LEU A 37 5.70 5.30 2.49
CA LEU A 37 4.85 5.52 1.31
C LEU A 37 3.39 5.63 1.71
N LEU A 38 2.95 4.82 2.67
CA LEU A 38 1.56 4.80 3.13
C LEU A 38 1.22 6.06 3.94
N GLU A 39 2.15 6.63 4.71
CA GLU A 39 1.91 7.83 5.53
C GLU A 39 1.34 8.99 4.72
N GLY A 40 0.37 9.70 5.30
CA GLY A 40 -0.27 10.90 4.75
C GLY A 40 -1.74 10.70 4.37
N GLU A 41 -2.24 11.60 3.57
CA GLU A 41 -3.63 11.65 3.14
C GLU A 41 -3.81 10.99 1.77
N TRP A 42 -4.90 10.23 1.63
CA TRP A 42 -5.26 9.53 0.41
C TRP A 42 -6.72 9.78 0.09
N GLU A 43 -6.97 10.33 -1.08
CA GLU A 43 -8.30 10.63 -1.60
C GLU A 43 -8.83 9.46 -2.41
N GLU A 44 -10.03 9.01 -2.09
CA GLU A 44 -10.69 7.94 -2.79
C GLU A 44 -11.09 8.37 -4.21
N GLN A 45 -10.64 7.58 -5.19
CA GLN A 45 -10.98 7.80 -6.60
C GLN A 45 -12.11 6.90 -7.07
N GLY A 46 -12.33 5.76 -6.41
CA GLY A 46 -13.44 4.88 -6.73
C GLY A 46 -13.26 3.45 -6.26
N TRP A 47 -14.38 2.74 -6.27
CA TRP A 47 -14.51 1.33 -5.93
C TRP A 47 -14.98 0.54 -7.14
N TYR A 48 -14.31 -0.57 -7.41
CA TYR A 48 -14.56 -1.40 -8.59
C TYR A 48 -14.61 -2.86 -8.20
N PHE A 49 -15.45 -3.66 -8.86
CA PHE A 49 -15.37 -5.11 -8.75
C PHE A 49 -14.15 -5.62 -9.52
N GLU A 50 -13.31 -6.39 -8.84
CA GLU A 50 -12.27 -7.16 -9.51
C GLU A 50 -12.92 -8.43 -10.09
N LYS A 51 -12.97 -8.55 -11.40
CA LYS A 51 -13.47 -9.77 -12.03
C LYS A 51 -12.39 -10.83 -12.01
N VAL A 52 -12.71 -11.97 -11.42
CA VAL A 52 -11.84 -13.15 -11.40
C VAL A 52 -11.75 -13.77 -12.83
N GLU A 53 -12.72 -13.51 -13.69
CA GLU A 53 -12.73 -14.04 -15.07
C GLU A 53 -12.25 -12.98 -16.07
N LYS A 54 -11.15 -13.31 -16.75
CA LYS A 54 -10.64 -12.57 -17.91
C LYS A 54 -11.50 -12.86 -19.15
N SER A 55 -12.75 -12.42 -19.15
CA SER A 55 -13.56 -12.46 -20.36
C SER A 55 -13.28 -11.21 -21.21
N PRO A 56 -12.86 -11.35 -22.47
CA PRO A 56 -12.57 -10.19 -23.34
C PRO A 56 -13.78 -9.31 -23.63
N LEU A 57 -15.00 -9.80 -23.38
CA LEU A 57 -16.25 -9.07 -23.60
C LEU A 57 -16.59 -8.05 -22.49
N PHE A 58 -15.88 -8.03 -21.35
CA PHE A 58 -16.18 -7.17 -20.22
C PHE A 58 -14.95 -6.38 -19.76
N GLN A 59 -14.38 -5.55 -20.65
CA GLN A 59 -13.27 -4.65 -20.31
C GLN A 59 -13.68 -3.44 -19.46
N LYS A 60 -14.97 -3.15 -19.27
CA LYS A 60 -15.42 -2.10 -18.36
C LYS A 60 -15.41 -2.63 -16.94
N GLN A 61 -14.55 -2.02 -16.10
CA GLN A 61 -14.59 -2.25 -14.66
C GLN A 61 -15.98 -1.87 -14.14
N ALA A 62 -16.66 -2.83 -13.52
CA ALA A 62 -17.94 -2.54 -12.90
C ALA A 62 -17.71 -1.72 -11.65
N VAL A 63 -18.23 -0.50 -11.62
CA VAL A 63 -18.20 0.39 -10.45
C VAL A 63 -19.08 -0.22 -9.37
N ILE A 64 -18.58 -0.24 -8.14
CA ILE A 64 -19.36 -0.69 -6.97
C ILE A 64 -20.31 0.41 -6.58
N HIS A 65 -21.60 0.05 -6.47
CA HIS A 65 -22.64 0.97 -6.05
C HIS A 65 -22.45 1.36 -4.58
N GLU A 66 -22.73 2.62 -4.22
CA GLU A 66 -22.57 3.17 -2.85
C GLU A 66 -23.17 2.27 -1.76
N ARG A 67 -24.36 1.70 -1.97
CA ARG A 67 -25.00 0.80 -0.99
C ARG A 67 -24.14 -0.45 -0.66
N ILE A 68 -23.43 -0.98 -1.65
CA ILE A 68 -22.54 -2.14 -1.45
C ILE A 68 -21.28 -1.69 -0.72
N LYS A 69 -20.75 -0.54 -1.10
CA LYS A 69 -19.63 0.09 -0.42
C LYS A 69 -19.95 0.33 1.06
N ASP A 70 -21.06 1.01 1.35
CA ASP A 70 -21.51 1.29 2.71
C ASP A 70 -21.67 0.01 3.53
N ALA A 71 -22.25 -1.04 2.95
CA ALA A 71 -22.39 -2.33 3.61
C ALA A 71 -21.01 -3.01 3.84
N ALA A 72 -20.08 -2.89 2.89
CA ALA A 72 -18.76 -3.50 3.00
C ALA A 72 -17.90 -2.85 4.11
N ILE A 73 -18.06 -1.54 4.32
CA ILE A 73 -17.29 -0.77 5.31
C ILE A 73 -18.13 -0.36 6.53
N ALA A 74 -19.35 -0.90 6.70
CA ALA A 74 -20.23 -0.53 7.81
C ALA A 74 -19.61 -0.75 9.20
N HIS A 75 -18.67 -1.67 9.32
CA HIS A 75 -17.91 -1.95 10.55
C HIS A 75 -16.69 -1.00 10.73
N LEU A 76 -16.30 -0.30 9.67
CA LEU A 76 -15.29 0.75 9.71
C LEU A 76 -15.96 2.09 10.06
N PRO A 77 -15.23 3.05 10.63
CA PRO A 77 -15.76 4.39 10.81
C PRO A 77 -16.06 5.01 9.44
N PRO A 78 -17.12 5.82 9.34
CA PRO A 78 -17.41 6.51 8.09
C PRO A 78 -16.24 7.39 7.70
N LEU A 79 -15.82 7.26 6.43
CA LEU A 79 -14.82 8.12 5.83
C LEU A 79 -15.48 9.49 5.57
N LYS A 80 -14.94 10.54 6.14
CA LYS A 80 -15.38 11.89 5.79
C LYS A 80 -14.84 12.20 4.38
N ASP A 81 -15.75 12.47 3.46
CA ASP A 81 -15.45 12.89 2.09
C ASP A 81 -14.52 11.92 1.31
N GLY A 82 -14.51 10.61 1.66
CA GLY A 82 -13.66 9.62 1.01
C GLY A 82 -12.16 9.79 1.30
N LEU A 83 -11.80 10.48 2.38
CA LEU A 83 -10.43 10.73 2.75
C LEU A 83 -9.91 9.69 3.74
N TRP A 84 -8.79 9.06 3.39
CA TRP A 84 -8.05 8.14 4.26
C TRP A 84 -6.81 8.84 4.77
N HIS A 85 -6.62 8.85 6.07
CA HIS A 85 -5.45 9.46 6.70
C HIS A 85 -4.65 8.40 7.46
N PHE A 86 -3.37 8.22 7.09
CA PHE A 86 -2.44 7.32 7.74
C PHE A 86 -1.35 8.13 8.41
N GLU A 87 -1.33 8.12 9.73
CA GLU A 87 -0.35 8.85 10.53
C GLU A 87 0.47 7.87 11.37
N ARG A 88 1.76 8.19 11.54
CA ARG A 88 2.67 7.46 12.39
C ARG A 88 3.07 8.32 13.59
N MET A 89 2.71 7.90 14.78
CA MET A 89 3.09 8.54 16.03
C MET A 89 4.04 7.63 16.82
N GLY A 90 5.35 7.86 16.73
CA GLY A 90 6.37 7.06 17.41
C GLY A 90 6.31 5.58 17.01
N GLU A 91 6.14 4.67 17.98
CA GLU A 91 6.03 3.22 17.75
C GLU A 91 4.63 2.77 17.33
N LYS A 92 3.63 3.64 17.45
CA LYS A 92 2.23 3.31 17.15
C LYS A 92 1.82 3.92 15.84
N ASN A 93 1.17 3.13 15.01
CA ASN A 93 0.62 3.55 13.74
C ASN A 93 -0.89 3.72 13.90
N PHE A 94 -1.43 4.84 13.44
CA PHE A 94 -2.85 5.15 13.58
C PHE A 94 -3.46 5.51 12.23
N ILE A 95 -4.74 5.21 12.08
CA ILE A 95 -5.61 5.86 11.08
C ILE A 95 -6.50 6.81 11.84
N ALA A 96 -6.45 8.10 11.51
CA ALA A 96 -7.37 9.08 12.03
C ALA A 96 -8.61 9.12 11.14
N TYR A 97 -9.70 8.58 11.62
CA TYR A 97 -11.01 8.84 11.05
C TYR A 97 -11.72 9.76 12.03
N HIS A 98 -12.21 10.91 11.60
CA HIS A 98 -13.11 11.77 12.35
C HIS A 98 -12.94 11.73 13.88
N GLU A 99 -12.68 12.83 14.46
CA GLU A 99 -12.48 13.29 15.84
C GLU A 99 -12.41 12.26 17.00
N ASP A 100 -13.11 11.11 16.94
CA ASP A 100 -13.22 10.20 18.10
C ASP A 100 -12.86 8.73 17.86
N LYS A 101 -12.55 8.28 16.64
CA LYS A 101 -12.30 6.87 16.36
C LYS A 101 -10.95 6.66 15.69
N GLN A 102 -9.98 6.25 16.49
CA GLN A 102 -8.64 5.87 16.02
C GLN A 102 -8.55 4.35 15.84
N TYR A 103 -7.93 3.94 14.74
CA TYR A 103 -7.55 2.56 14.46
C TYR A 103 -6.03 2.50 14.33
N ASN A 104 -5.45 1.43 14.85
CA ASN A 104 -4.05 1.16 14.60
C ASN A 104 -3.92 0.46 13.24
N TRP A 105 -3.00 0.92 12.41
CA TRP A 105 -2.69 0.26 11.16
C TRP A 105 -1.34 -0.44 11.22
N PHE A 106 -1.23 -1.56 10.54
CA PHE A 106 -0.01 -2.36 10.48
C PHE A 106 0.19 -2.87 9.06
N LEU A 107 1.42 -2.79 8.58
CA LEU A 107 1.81 -3.46 7.34
C LEU A 107 2.42 -4.81 7.66
N LYS A 108 1.91 -5.85 6.99
CA LYS A 108 2.39 -7.22 7.08
C LYS A 108 2.77 -7.77 5.70
N GLY A 109 3.38 -8.96 5.69
CA GLY A 109 3.76 -9.60 4.44
C GLY A 109 4.69 -8.74 3.59
N ARG A 110 5.68 -8.07 4.21
CA ARG A 110 6.61 -7.13 3.53
C ARG A 110 5.90 -5.95 2.84
N GLY A 111 4.81 -5.47 3.43
CA GLY A 111 4.05 -4.35 2.89
C GLY A 111 2.92 -4.72 1.93
N HIS A 112 2.59 -6.01 1.79
CA HIS A 112 1.50 -6.46 0.91
C HIS A 112 0.14 -6.55 1.60
N ILE A 113 0.08 -6.47 2.92
CA ILE A 113 -1.16 -6.56 3.69
C ILE A 113 -1.24 -5.36 4.62
N LEU A 114 -2.33 -4.62 4.54
CA LEU A 114 -2.70 -3.56 5.46
C LEU A 114 -3.76 -4.09 6.43
N GLU A 115 -3.42 -4.19 7.71
CA GLU A 115 -4.36 -4.53 8.77
C GLU A 115 -4.80 -3.29 9.52
N LEU A 116 -6.11 -3.16 9.75
CA LEU A 116 -6.70 -2.19 10.66
C LEU A 116 -7.10 -2.90 11.95
N ARG A 117 -6.65 -2.39 13.09
CA ARG A 117 -6.93 -2.97 14.40
C ARG A 117 -7.49 -1.93 15.36
N LYS A 118 -8.45 -2.37 16.18
CA LYS A 118 -8.98 -1.60 17.30
C LYS A 118 -8.80 -2.42 18.58
N ASN A 119 -8.21 -1.81 19.61
CA ASN A 119 -7.91 -2.52 20.88
C ASN A 119 -7.16 -3.84 20.67
N ASN A 120 -6.18 -3.87 19.75
CA ASN A 120 -5.42 -5.05 19.32
C ASN A 120 -6.23 -6.15 18.58
N GLN A 121 -7.51 -5.98 18.39
CA GLN A 121 -8.33 -6.90 17.60
C GLN A 121 -8.32 -6.48 16.13
N LEU A 122 -8.17 -7.45 15.23
CA LEU A 122 -8.28 -7.21 13.80
C LEU A 122 -9.71 -6.79 13.48
N VAL A 123 -9.85 -5.65 12.81
CA VAL A 123 -11.12 -5.12 12.35
C VAL A 123 -11.28 -5.39 10.87
N GLU A 124 -10.23 -5.10 10.08
CA GLU A 124 -10.24 -5.31 8.64
C GLU A 124 -8.82 -5.57 8.10
N SER A 125 -8.76 -6.21 6.95
CA SER A 125 -7.51 -6.57 6.27
C SER A 125 -7.65 -6.34 4.77
N PHE A 126 -6.73 -5.56 4.22
CA PHE A 126 -6.66 -5.25 2.79
C PHE A 126 -5.39 -5.82 2.19
N VAL A 127 -5.48 -6.37 0.98
CA VAL A 127 -4.30 -6.71 0.21
C VAL A 127 -3.87 -5.49 -0.60
N ILE A 128 -2.63 -5.06 -0.43
CA ILE A 128 -2.05 -3.95 -1.19
C ILE A 128 -1.59 -4.47 -2.54
N GLN A 129 -2.25 -4.04 -3.60
CA GLN A 129 -1.87 -4.37 -4.98
C GLN A 129 -0.85 -3.40 -5.54
N LYS A 130 -0.95 -2.14 -5.13
CA LYS A 130 -0.04 -1.09 -5.53
C LYS A 130 0.11 -0.08 -4.41
N LEU A 131 1.33 0.33 -4.16
CA LEU A 131 1.66 1.43 -3.25
C LEU A 131 2.88 2.16 -3.81
N ASP A 132 2.67 3.37 -4.27
CA ASP A 132 3.72 4.28 -4.70
C ASP A 132 3.45 5.71 -4.17
N LYS A 133 4.19 6.70 -4.66
CA LYS A 133 4.09 8.10 -4.18
C LYS A 133 2.75 8.75 -4.50
N ASP A 134 2.06 8.27 -5.53
CA ASP A 134 0.87 8.91 -6.07
C ASP A 134 -0.39 8.05 -5.93
N GLN A 135 -0.24 6.73 -5.84
CA GLN A 135 -1.37 5.80 -5.90
C GLN A 135 -1.26 4.68 -4.89
N LEU A 136 -2.38 4.41 -4.21
CA LEU A 136 -2.61 3.23 -3.38
C LEU A 136 -3.79 2.45 -3.95
N VAL A 137 -3.59 1.16 -4.20
CA VAL A 137 -4.66 0.26 -4.64
C VAL A 137 -4.81 -0.86 -3.63
N LEU A 138 -5.99 -0.93 -3.02
CA LEU A 138 -6.34 -1.93 -2.01
C LEU A 138 -7.36 -2.91 -2.58
N HIS A 139 -7.21 -4.18 -2.22
CA HIS A 139 -8.21 -5.21 -2.43
C HIS A 139 -8.85 -5.58 -1.10
N LEU A 140 -10.17 -5.54 -1.06
CA LEU A 140 -11.01 -5.96 0.05
C LEU A 140 -11.85 -7.16 -0.38
N ASN A 141 -11.81 -8.23 0.40
CA ASN A 141 -12.70 -9.36 0.19
C ASN A 141 -14.11 -9.02 0.66
N LEU A 142 -15.07 -9.08 -0.25
CA LEU A 142 -16.48 -8.87 0.06
C LEU A 142 -17.11 -10.22 0.41
N ASP A 143 -17.63 -10.36 1.62
CA ASP A 143 -18.44 -11.50 2.06
C ASP A 143 -19.81 -11.03 2.55
N ILE A 144 -20.41 -10.15 1.76
CA ILE A 144 -21.79 -9.70 1.92
C ILE A 144 -22.68 -10.46 0.93
N GLN A 145 -23.78 -9.94 0.51
CA GLN A 145 -24.69 -10.58 -0.45
C GLN A 145 -24.03 -11.00 -1.78
N THR A 146 -22.87 -10.41 -2.09
CA THR A 146 -22.08 -10.71 -3.28
C THR A 146 -20.66 -11.11 -2.85
N LYS A 147 -20.27 -12.35 -3.13
CA LYS A 147 -18.87 -12.78 -2.94
C LYS A 147 -18.02 -12.20 -4.06
N GLY A 148 -16.93 -11.54 -3.69
CA GLY A 148 -16.04 -10.94 -4.67
C GLY A 148 -14.90 -10.16 -4.03
N ILE A 149 -14.11 -9.53 -4.88
CA ILE A 149 -13.04 -8.64 -4.46
C ILE A 149 -13.41 -7.22 -4.90
N ALA A 150 -13.45 -6.31 -3.94
CA ALA A 150 -13.52 -4.89 -4.22
C ALA A 150 -12.11 -4.34 -4.38
N ARG A 151 -11.87 -3.64 -5.47
CA ARG A 151 -10.66 -2.87 -5.73
C ARG A 151 -10.91 -1.41 -5.41
N ILE A 152 -10.23 -0.89 -4.40
CA ILE A 152 -10.31 0.50 -3.94
C ILE A 152 -9.11 1.23 -4.49
N VAL A 153 -9.33 2.30 -5.24
CA VAL A 153 -8.28 3.14 -5.82
C VAL A 153 -8.23 4.45 -5.07
N LEU A 154 -7.06 4.76 -4.54
CA LEU A 154 -6.78 5.96 -3.78
C LEU A 154 -5.63 6.73 -4.44
N LYS A 155 -5.71 8.05 -4.42
CA LYS A 155 -4.67 8.96 -4.90
C LYS A 155 -4.09 9.74 -3.71
N LYS A 156 -2.78 9.96 -3.71
CA LYS A 156 -2.13 10.76 -2.66
C LYS A 156 -2.70 12.18 -2.68
N GLY A 157 -3.23 12.62 -1.55
CA GLY A 157 -3.68 13.98 -1.34
C GLY A 157 -2.48 14.93 -1.28
N GLY A 158 -2.48 15.97 -2.11
CA GLY A 158 -1.49 17.04 -2.01
C GLY A 158 -1.97 18.09 -1.00
N LYS A 159 -1.09 18.63 -0.19
CA LYS A 159 -1.37 19.74 0.74
C LYS A 159 -1.95 21.01 0.06
N GLU A 160 -1.93 21.07 -1.26
CA GLU A 160 -2.38 22.25 -2.03
C GLU A 160 -3.90 22.37 -2.21
N ASN A 161 -4.65 21.28 -2.04
CA ASN A 161 -6.10 21.33 -2.35
C ASN A 161 -6.97 21.93 -1.23
N TYR A 162 -6.45 22.07 -0.02
CA TYR A 162 -7.21 22.65 1.09
C TYR A 162 -7.28 24.17 1.08
N ALA A 163 -6.31 24.85 0.45
CA ALA A 163 -6.30 26.32 0.39
C ALA A 163 -7.31 26.91 -0.61
N LYS A 164 -7.97 26.08 -1.45
CA LYS A 164 -8.92 26.55 -2.48
C LYS A 164 -10.40 26.35 -2.13
N LYS A 165 -10.72 25.82 -0.94
CA LYS A 165 -12.10 25.57 -0.49
C LYS A 165 -12.54 26.45 0.70
N ILE A 166 -11.84 27.55 0.96
CA ILE A 166 -12.27 28.59 1.91
C ILE A 166 -12.69 29.82 1.13
#